data_71ee095dbdc26294004baba7be39cad9
#
_entry.id   71ee095dbdc26294004baba7be39cad9
#
_cell.length_a   1.000
_cell.length_b   1.000
_cell.length_c   1.000
_cell.angle_alpha   90.00
_cell.angle_beta   90.00
_cell.angle_gamma   90.00
#
_symmetry.space_group_name_H-M   'P 1'
#
loop_
_entity.id
_entity.type
_entity.pdbx_description
1 polymer ?
#
loop_
_entity_poly.entity_id
_entity_poly.type
_entity_poly.pdbx_seq_one_letter_code
_entity_poly.pdbx_strand_id
1 'polypeptide(L)'
;MSVQTADTELKARHRAMWTSGDYPHMVETFLLPLGPRLVEAAAIESGARVLDVAAGTGNASIPAAERGARATASDLTPRLLDAGRERAEALGLELEWTEADAENLPFADGAYDVVMSSIGVMFAPQHQKAADELVRVCRPCGTIALLSWTPEGMLGALFRMMKPFMPPPPPGAQPPPLWGSEDHLQELFGGRVEFHTLERDVLEITAFPEPRDYGEHFKAHYGPSIAARANAEREGRADEFDTALDALCDEWNRGTEGAARFDKEYLVAVGTRR
;
A
#
# COMPACT_ATOMS: atom_id res chain seq x y z
N MET A 1 -19.27 -7.91 -22.24
CA MET A 1 -19.07 -8.32 -20.84
C MET A 1 -19.86 -7.40 -19.94
N SER A 2 -20.50 -7.92 -18.87
CA SER A 2 -21.16 -7.05 -17.89
C SER A 2 -20.10 -6.29 -17.07
N VAL A 3 -20.47 -5.15 -16.48
CA VAL A 3 -19.57 -4.35 -15.60
C VAL A 3 -19.06 -5.23 -14.44
N GLN A 4 -19.91 -6.07 -13.89
CA GLN A 4 -19.57 -6.99 -12.79
C GLN A 4 -18.55 -8.06 -13.21
N THR A 5 -18.61 -8.59 -14.45
CA THR A 5 -17.62 -9.55 -14.95
C THR A 5 -16.25 -8.89 -15.14
N ALA A 6 -16.22 -7.66 -15.66
CA ALA A 6 -14.98 -6.90 -15.85
C ALA A 6 -14.28 -6.56 -14.52
N ASP A 7 -15.05 -6.24 -13.49
CA ASP A 7 -14.53 -5.96 -12.15
C ASP A 7 -13.93 -7.23 -11.52
N THR A 8 -14.64 -8.36 -11.58
CA THR A 8 -14.14 -9.65 -11.08
C THR A 8 -12.82 -10.07 -11.76
N GLU A 9 -12.70 -9.88 -13.07
CA GLU A 9 -11.47 -10.19 -13.81
C GLU A 9 -10.32 -9.24 -13.42
N LEU A 10 -10.62 -7.95 -13.16
CA LEU A 10 -9.63 -6.98 -12.68
C LEU A 10 -9.09 -7.38 -11.30
N LYS A 11 -9.97 -7.71 -10.37
CA LYS A 11 -9.57 -8.14 -9.02
C LYS A 11 -8.77 -9.44 -9.04
N ALA A 12 -9.12 -10.38 -9.92
CA ALA A 12 -8.34 -11.59 -10.11
C ALA A 12 -6.91 -11.29 -10.63
N ARG A 13 -6.76 -10.35 -11.56
CA ARG A 13 -5.45 -9.91 -12.06
C ARG A 13 -4.63 -9.21 -10.96
N HIS A 14 -5.24 -8.36 -10.14
CA HIS A 14 -4.58 -7.73 -9.00
C HIS A 14 -4.09 -8.76 -7.99
N ARG A 15 -4.94 -9.73 -7.64
CA ARG A 15 -4.57 -10.84 -6.76
C ARG A 15 -3.38 -11.64 -7.34
N ALA A 16 -3.40 -11.97 -8.63
CA ALA A 16 -2.31 -12.67 -9.29
C ALA A 16 -1.01 -11.84 -9.29
N MET A 17 -1.09 -10.54 -9.53
CA MET A 17 0.05 -9.61 -9.48
C MET A 17 0.70 -9.59 -8.10
N TRP A 18 -0.08 -9.43 -7.02
CA TRP A 18 0.45 -9.41 -5.65
C TRP A 18 0.94 -10.79 -5.18
N THR A 19 0.49 -11.86 -5.82
CA THR A 19 0.96 -13.23 -5.56
C THR A 19 2.24 -13.57 -6.34
N SER A 20 2.55 -12.84 -7.42
CA SER A 20 3.66 -13.16 -8.32
C SER A 20 5.04 -12.84 -7.77
N GLY A 21 5.14 -11.95 -6.78
CA GLY A 21 6.38 -11.57 -6.12
C GLY A 21 6.53 -12.18 -4.74
N ASP A 22 7.57 -11.74 -4.04
CA ASP A 22 7.81 -12.01 -2.63
C ASP A 22 7.64 -10.72 -1.82
N TYR A 23 6.39 -10.27 -1.71
CA TYR A 23 6.09 -9.05 -0.96
C TYR A 23 6.42 -9.17 0.54
N PRO A 24 6.24 -10.34 1.22
CA PRO A 24 6.75 -10.54 2.57
C PRO A 24 8.23 -10.17 2.71
N HIS A 25 9.09 -10.64 1.80
CA HIS A 25 10.51 -10.31 1.80
C HIS A 25 10.77 -8.79 1.60
N MET A 26 9.99 -8.12 0.76
CA MET A 26 10.07 -6.65 0.63
C MET A 26 9.72 -5.92 1.93
N VAL A 27 8.69 -6.39 2.64
CA VAL A 27 8.29 -5.83 3.93
C VAL A 27 9.43 -5.99 4.94
N GLU A 28 9.99 -7.18 5.06
CA GLU A 28 11.09 -7.48 5.98
C GLU A 28 12.36 -6.70 5.67
N THR A 29 12.65 -6.48 4.38
CA THR A 29 13.87 -5.79 3.96
C THR A 29 13.88 -4.31 4.35
N PHE A 30 12.74 -3.59 4.21
CA PHE A 30 12.74 -2.14 4.48
C PHE A 30 11.38 -1.51 4.84
N LEU A 31 10.23 -2.20 4.70
CA LEU A 31 8.93 -1.55 4.95
C LEU A 31 8.45 -1.64 6.40
N LEU A 32 9.09 -2.47 7.22
CA LEU A 32 8.68 -2.69 8.62
C LEU A 32 8.46 -1.41 9.44
N PRO A 33 9.25 -0.32 9.29
CA PRO A 33 9.07 0.89 10.10
C PRO A 33 7.75 1.64 9.83
N LEU A 34 7.12 1.45 8.67
CA LEU A 34 5.93 2.21 8.27
C LEU A 34 4.68 1.84 9.09
N GLY A 35 4.54 0.57 9.47
CA GLY A 35 3.41 0.12 10.27
C GLY A 35 3.37 0.77 11.66
N PRO A 36 4.42 0.64 12.49
CA PRO A 36 4.51 1.33 13.77
C PRO A 36 4.35 2.85 13.66
N ARG A 37 4.89 3.49 12.60
CA ARG A 37 4.74 4.93 12.35
C ARG A 37 3.28 5.34 12.17
N LEU A 38 2.50 4.56 11.39
CA LEU A 38 1.08 4.81 11.21
C LEU A 38 0.27 4.57 12.49
N VAL A 39 0.56 3.48 13.20
CA VAL A 39 -0.10 3.12 14.46
C VAL A 39 0.13 4.18 15.53
N GLU A 40 1.34 4.76 15.58
CA GLU A 40 1.67 5.88 16.47
C GLU A 40 0.87 7.13 16.11
N ALA A 41 0.86 7.51 14.82
CA ALA A 41 0.13 8.69 14.34
C ALA A 41 -1.38 8.58 14.58
N ALA A 42 -1.94 7.37 14.44
CA ALA A 42 -3.35 7.08 14.68
C ALA A 42 -3.72 7.07 16.18
N ALA A 43 -2.75 7.19 17.09
CA ALA A 43 -2.92 7.16 18.54
C ALA A 43 -3.80 5.98 19.02
N ILE A 44 -3.53 4.77 18.50
CA ILE A 44 -4.35 3.59 18.78
C ILE A 44 -4.27 3.24 20.27
N GLU A 45 -5.44 3.12 20.91
CA GLU A 45 -5.59 2.75 22.31
C GLU A 45 -5.86 1.25 22.47
N SER A 46 -5.48 0.70 23.63
CA SER A 46 -5.78 -0.69 23.97
C SER A 46 -7.30 -0.93 24.01
N GLY A 47 -7.73 -2.05 23.43
CA GLY A 47 -9.14 -2.42 23.32
C GLY A 47 -9.89 -1.79 22.15
N ALA A 48 -9.31 -0.82 21.43
CA ALA A 48 -9.89 -0.24 20.22
C ALA A 48 -10.12 -1.31 19.14
N ARG A 49 -11.26 -1.23 18.44
CA ARG A 49 -11.53 -2.05 17.25
C ARG A 49 -10.87 -1.40 16.05
N VAL A 50 -9.85 -2.03 15.50
CA VAL A 50 -9.03 -1.50 14.42
C VAL A 50 -9.20 -2.36 13.17
N LEU A 51 -9.50 -1.72 12.04
CA LEU A 51 -9.45 -2.35 10.72
C LEU A 51 -8.24 -1.83 9.95
N ASP A 52 -7.39 -2.75 9.50
CA ASP A 52 -6.32 -2.47 8.55
C ASP A 52 -6.76 -2.94 7.15
N VAL A 53 -6.92 -2.00 6.22
CA VAL A 53 -7.44 -2.25 4.88
C VAL A 53 -6.29 -2.40 3.89
N ALA A 54 -6.33 -3.48 3.11
CA ALA A 54 -5.23 -3.92 2.24
C ALA A 54 -3.94 -4.11 3.07
N ALA A 55 -4.08 -4.88 4.14
CA ALA A 55 -3.08 -5.06 5.20
C ALA A 55 -1.85 -5.85 4.74
N GLY A 56 -1.95 -6.60 3.63
CA GLY A 56 -0.89 -7.48 3.16
C GLY A 56 -0.50 -8.50 4.23
N THR A 57 0.75 -8.44 4.68
CA THR A 57 1.31 -9.28 5.74
C THR A 57 1.13 -8.71 7.15
N GLY A 58 0.19 -7.78 7.33
CA GLY A 58 -0.13 -7.21 8.65
C GLY A 58 0.89 -6.20 9.18
N ASN A 59 1.56 -5.47 8.29
CA ASN A 59 2.61 -4.54 8.69
C ASN A 59 2.12 -3.43 9.64
N ALA A 60 0.84 -3.03 9.58
CA ALA A 60 0.23 -2.12 10.54
C ALA A 60 -0.69 -2.86 11.55
N SER A 61 -1.34 -3.95 11.14
CA SER A 61 -2.23 -4.74 12.02
C SER A 61 -1.48 -5.33 13.22
N ILE A 62 -0.28 -5.88 12.99
CA ILE A 62 0.54 -6.50 14.04
C ILE A 62 0.95 -5.46 15.09
N PRO A 63 1.55 -4.30 14.74
CA PRO A 63 1.85 -3.25 15.73
C PRO A 63 0.60 -2.70 16.45
N ALA A 64 -0.56 -2.67 15.79
CA ALA A 64 -1.81 -2.30 16.47
C ALA A 64 -2.21 -3.33 17.54
N ALA A 65 -2.09 -4.63 17.24
CA ALA A 65 -2.35 -5.71 18.19
C ALA A 65 -1.34 -5.70 19.35
N GLU A 66 -0.05 -5.40 19.10
CA GLU A 66 0.98 -5.23 20.14
C GLU A 66 0.62 -4.12 21.13
N ARG A 67 -0.13 -3.09 20.70
CA ARG A 67 -0.70 -2.05 21.59
C ARG A 67 -1.98 -2.48 22.30
N GLY A 68 -2.43 -3.74 22.12
CA GLY A 68 -3.62 -4.27 22.74
C GLY A 68 -4.92 -3.92 22.01
N ALA A 69 -4.88 -3.48 20.76
CA ALA A 69 -6.07 -3.31 19.94
C ALA A 69 -6.68 -4.66 19.53
N ARG A 70 -7.98 -4.65 19.24
CA ARG A 70 -8.68 -5.75 18.58
C ARG A 70 -8.55 -5.51 17.07
N ALA A 71 -7.47 -6.03 16.49
CA ALA A 71 -7.13 -5.76 15.11
C ALA A 71 -7.75 -6.80 14.15
N THR A 72 -8.35 -6.30 13.08
CA THR A 72 -8.77 -7.06 11.90
C THR A 72 -7.91 -6.64 10.71
N ALA A 73 -7.15 -7.57 10.15
CA ALA A 73 -6.40 -7.39 8.91
C ALA A 73 -7.25 -7.84 7.72
N SER A 74 -7.45 -6.98 6.74
CA SER A 74 -8.20 -7.32 5.52
C SER A 74 -7.36 -7.08 4.27
N ASP A 75 -7.36 -8.04 3.33
CA ASP A 75 -6.63 -7.93 2.07
C ASP A 75 -7.34 -8.73 0.96
N LEU A 76 -7.14 -8.33 -0.27
CA LEU A 76 -7.66 -9.03 -1.44
C LEU A 76 -6.91 -10.36 -1.69
N THR A 77 -5.68 -10.52 -1.17
CA THR A 77 -4.73 -11.58 -1.49
C THR A 77 -4.57 -12.56 -0.32
N PRO A 78 -5.25 -13.72 -0.32
CA PRO A 78 -5.20 -14.69 0.78
C PRO A 78 -3.78 -15.11 1.17
N ARG A 79 -2.88 -15.29 0.18
CA ARG A 79 -1.49 -15.66 0.44
C ARG A 79 -0.74 -14.65 1.32
N LEU A 80 -1.04 -13.35 1.17
CA LEU A 80 -0.43 -12.32 2.01
C LEU A 80 -1.00 -12.38 3.44
N LEU A 81 -2.31 -12.62 3.58
CA LEU A 81 -2.95 -12.80 4.89
C LEU A 81 -2.39 -14.04 5.60
N ASP A 82 -2.15 -15.14 4.89
CA ASP A 82 -1.57 -16.35 5.48
C ASP A 82 -0.15 -16.09 6.01
N ALA A 83 0.71 -15.43 5.24
CA ALA A 83 2.04 -15.03 5.70
C ALA A 83 1.98 -14.06 6.90
N GLY A 84 1.01 -13.15 6.92
CA GLY A 84 0.76 -12.26 8.05
C GLY A 84 0.31 -13.01 9.30
N ARG A 85 -0.57 -13.99 9.16
CA ARG A 85 -1.05 -14.85 10.25
C ARG A 85 0.11 -15.64 10.88
N GLU A 86 0.94 -16.29 10.05
CA GLU A 86 2.12 -17.01 10.53
C GLU A 86 3.06 -16.09 11.32
N ARG A 87 3.27 -14.87 10.84
CA ARG A 87 4.09 -13.87 11.54
C ARG A 87 3.48 -13.43 12.87
N ALA A 88 2.17 -13.20 12.94
CA ALA A 88 1.48 -12.83 14.16
C ALA A 88 1.51 -13.98 15.21
N GLU A 89 1.26 -15.22 14.77
CA GLU A 89 1.35 -16.42 15.60
C GLU A 89 2.75 -16.60 16.20
N ALA A 90 3.80 -16.37 15.40
CA ALA A 90 5.19 -16.42 15.88
C ALA A 90 5.49 -15.38 16.98
N LEU A 91 4.75 -14.27 17.00
CA LEU A 91 4.82 -13.22 18.01
C LEU A 91 3.84 -13.45 19.19
N GLY A 92 3.03 -14.51 19.15
CA GLY A 92 2.02 -14.81 20.17
C GLY A 92 0.83 -13.84 20.16
N LEU A 93 0.52 -13.23 19.01
CA LEU A 93 -0.55 -12.26 18.85
C LEU A 93 -1.76 -12.90 18.15
N GLU A 94 -2.96 -12.53 18.61
CA GLU A 94 -4.23 -12.93 18.00
C GLU A 94 -4.83 -11.75 17.24
N LEU A 95 -5.06 -11.94 15.92
CA LEU A 95 -5.72 -10.98 15.04
C LEU A 95 -6.78 -11.70 14.20
N GLU A 96 -7.78 -10.95 13.76
CA GLU A 96 -8.72 -11.42 12.73
C GLU A 96 -8.12 -11.17 11.34
N TRP A 97 -8.24 -12.17 10.44
CA TRP A 97 -7.74 -12.10 9.06
C TRP A 97 -8.88 -12.38 8.09
N THR A 98 -9.21 -11.42 7.24
CA THR A 98 -10.39 -11.48 6.37
C THR A 98 -10.00 -11.18 4.92
N GLU A 99 -10.31 -12.08 3.98
CA GLU A 99 -10.24 -11.75 2.54
C GLU A 99 -11.29 -10.69 2.23
N ALA A 100 -10.88 -9.53 1.72
CA ALA A 100 -11.77 -8.43 1.41
C ALA A 100 -11.24 -7.54 0.28
N ASP A 101 -12.18 -7.00 -0.50
CA ASP A 101 -11.91 -5.94 -1.47
C ASP A 101 -12.07 -4.58 -0.81
N ALA A 102 -11.05 -3.73 -0.85
CA ALA A 102 -11.10 -2.37 -0.29
C ALA A 102 -12.20 -1.48 -0.89
N GLU A 103 -12.70 -1.82 -2.09
CA GLU A 103 -13.79 -1.12 -2.76
C GLU A 103 -15.18 -1.68 -2.41
N ASN A 104 -15.24 -2.76 -1.61
CA ASN A 104 -16.49 -3.41 -1.14
C ASN A 104 -16.21 -4.25 0.11
N LEU A 105 -16.02 -3.60 1.24
CA LEU A 105 -15.65 -4.23 2.51
C LEU A 105 -16.84 -5.02 3.12
N PRO A 106 -16.63 -6.26 3.57
CA PRO A 106 -17.70 -7.12 4.11
C PRO A 106 -18.03 -6.81 5.58
N PHE A 107 -17.87 -5.55 6.01
CA PHE A 107 -18.08 -5.12 7.38
C PHE A 107 -19.28 -4.17 7.48
N ALA A 108 -19.93 -4.16 8.64
CA ALA A 108 -21.05 -3.27 8.90
C ALA A 108 -20.61 -1.79 9.01
N ASP A 109 -21.55 -0.89 8.77
CA ASP A 109 -21.35 0.55 8.95
C ASP A 109 -20.94 0.86 10.39
N GLY A 110 -19.91 1.67 10.57
CA GLY A 110 -19.43 2.10 11.89
C GLY A 110 -18.90 0.97 12.78
N ALA A 111 -18.47 -0.14 12.20
CA ALA A 111 -17.99 -1.30 12.95
C ALA A 111 -16.68 -1.05 13.71
N TYR A 112 -15.85 -0.11 13.27
CA TYR A 112 -14.51 0.11 13.76
C TYR A 112 -14.30 1.49 14.38
N ASP A 113 -13.49 1.56 15.43
CA ASP A 113 -13.08 2.80 16.09
C ASP A 113 -11.97 3.49 15.30
N VAL A 114 -11.07 2.70 14.70
CA VAL A 114 -9.99 3.15 13.82
C VAL A 114 -10.01 2.33 12.53
N VAL A 115 -9.95 3.00 11.39
CA VAL A 115 -9.77 2.40 10.07
C VAL A 115 -8.47 2.92 9.49
N MET A 116 -7.53 2.03 9.19
CA MET A 116 -6.21 2.43 8.71
C MET A 116 -5.80 1.67 7.45
N SER A 117 -4.82 2.20 6.74
CA SER A 117 -4.12 1.50 5.67
C SER A 117 -2.71 2.04 5.50
N SER A 118 -1.72 1.14 5.55
CA SER A 118 -0.32 1.45 5.29
C SER A 118 0.08 0.99 3.91
N ILE A 119 0.21 1.91 2.97
CA ILE A 119 0.59 1.69 1.56
C ILE A 119 -0.45 0.87 0.75
N GLY A 120 -1.34 0.11 1.40
CA GLY A 120 -2.17 -0.90 0.74
C GLY A 120 -3.31 -0.32 -0.09
N VAL A 121 -4.19 0.52 0.51
CA VAL A 121 -5.41 1.02 -0.14
C VAL A 121 -5.15 1.82 -1.42
N MET A 122 -3.98 2.42 -1.56
CA MET A 122 -3.59 3.18 -2.75
C MET A 122 -3.64 2.35 -4.05
N PHE A 123 -3.56 1.03 -3.93
CA PHE A 123 -3.64 0.11 -5.08
C PHE A 123 -5.06 -0.28 -5.48
N ALA A 124 -6.08 0.13 -4.73
CA ALA A 124 -7.46 -0.02 -5.16
C ALA A 124 -7.72 0.94 -6.34
N PRO A 125 -8.11 0.44 -7.53
CA PRO A 125 -8.17 1.29 -8.73
C PRO A 125 -9.25 2.37 -8.67
N GLN A 126 -10.35 2.13 -7.98
CA GLN A 126 -11.47 3.07 -7.83
C GLN A 126 -11.33 3.83 -6.49
N HIS A 127 -10.45 4.85 -6.45
CA HIS A 127 -10.12 5.56 -5.21
C HIS A 127 -11.35 6.06 -4.46
N GLN A 128 -12.37 6.60 -5.17
CA GLN A 128 -13.58 7.08 -4.52
C GLN A 128 -14.36 5.97 -3.82
N LYS A 129 -14.47 4.78 -4.43
CA LYS A 129 -15.15 3.65 -3.78
C LYS A 129 -14.40 3.19 -2.54
N ALA A 130 -13.08 3.09 -2.62
CA ALA A 130 -12.27 2.72 -1.46
C ALA A 130 -12.42 3.76 -0.33
N ALA A 131 -12.35 5.06 -0.64
CA ALA A 131 -12.56 6.12 0.35
C ALA A 131 -13.96 6.08 0.97
N ASP A 132 -15.00 5.80 0.17
CA ASP A 132 -16.39 5.65 0.65
C ASP A 132 -16.50 4.49 1.64
N GLU A 133 -15.86 3.36 1.36
CA GLU A 133 -15.85 2.19 2.24
C GLU A 133 -15.08 2.45 3.54
N LEU A 134 -13.91 3.10 3.47
CA LEU A 134 -13.17 3.50 4.67
C LEU A 134 -14.04 4.37 5.60
N VAL A 135 -14.74 5.35 5.02
CA VAL A 135 -15.66 6.20 5.78
C VAL A 135 -16.84 5.38 6.32
N ARG A 136 -17.44 4.50 5.52
CA ARG A 136 -18.62 3.71 5.90
C ARG A 136 -18.36 2.84 7.12
N VAL A 137 -17.24 2.09 7.11
CA VAL A 137 -16.93 1.11 8.16
C VAL A 137 -16.34 1.75 9.43
N CYS A 138 -15.78 2.96 9.34
CA CYS A 138 -15.34 3.74 10.49
C CYS A 138 -16.55 4.29 11.23
N ARG A 139 -16.63 4.23 12.57
CA ARG A 139 -17.75 4.84 13.31
C ARG A 139 -17.74 6.38 13.24
N PRO A 140 -18.88 7.05 13.46
CA PRO A 140 -18.88 8.50 13.68
C PRO A 140 -17.89 8.89 14.81
N CYS A 141 -17.16 9.96 14.62
CA CYS A 141 -16.06 10.39 15.49
C CYS A 141 -14.94 9.34 15.66
N GLY A 142 -14.84 8.36 14.77
CA GLY A 142 -13.73 7.42 14.68
C GLY A 142 -12.56 7.98 13.87
N THR A 143 -11.42 7.32 13.93
CA THR A 143 -10.19 7.74 13.27
C THR A 143 -10.02 7.03 11.93
N ILE A 144 -9.66 7.80 10.89
CA ILE A 144 -9.14 7.28 9.63
C ILE A 144 -7.66 7.67 9.55
N ALA A 145 -6.78 6.67 9.37
CA ALA A 145 -5.33 6.86 9.32
C ALA A 145 -4.72 6.20 8.08
N LEU A 146 -4.05 6.98 7.27
CA LEU A 146 -3.50 6.55 5.98
C LEU A 146 -2.01 6.88 5.92
N LEU A 147 -1.23 5.97 5.33
CA LEU A 147 0.15 6.21 4.96
C LEU A 147 0.32 5.78 3.51
N SER A 148 0.72 6.71 2.64
CA SER A 148 0.80 6.48 1.19
C SER A 148 2.00 7.17 0.58
N TRP A 149 2.62 6.54 -0.43
CA TRP A 149 3.70 7.16 -1.20
C TRP A 149 3.21 8.41 -1.94
N THR A 150 4.04 9.46 -1.94
CA THR A 150 3.71 10.71 -2.64
C THR A 150 3.90 10.59 -4.15
N PRO A 151 3.11 11.34 -4.96
CA PRO A 151 3.27 11.35 -6.41
C PRO A 151 4.57 12.02 -6.86
N GLU A 152 5.16 12.93 -6.07
CA GLU A 152 6.42 13.61 -6.34
C GLU A 152 7.64 12.77 -6.00
N GLY A 153 7.52 11.83 -5.04
CA GLY A 153 8.60 10.98 -4.56
C GLY A 153 9.04 9.90 -5.56
N MET A 154 10.07 9.13 -5.14
CA MET A 154 10.66 8.07 -5.97
C MET A 154 9.63 7.03 -6.45
N LEU A 155 8.67 6.64 -5.59
CA LEU A 155 7.63 5.69 -5.98
C LEU A 155 6.69 6.27 -7.03
N GLY A 156 6.35 7.56 -6.95
CA GLY A 156 5.63 8.25 -8.00
C GLY A 156 6.38 8.25 -9.33
N ALA A 157 7.70 8.47 -9.30
CA ALA A 157 8.58 8.37 -10.47
C ALA A 157 8.62 6.93 -11.02
N LEU A 158 8.72 5.92 -10.16
CA LEU A 158 8.65 4.51 -10.56
C LEU A 158 7.34 4.17 -11.30
N PHE A 159 6.18 4.62 -10.79
CA PHE A 159 4.90 4.40 -11.47
C PHE A 159 4.83 5.11 -12.82
N ARG A 160 5.39 6.32 -12.94
CA ARG A 160 5.48 7.03 -14.23
C ARG A 160 6.39 6.29 -15.21
N MET A 161 7.53 5.79 -14.75
CA MET A 161 8.47 4.99 -15.56
C MET A 161 7.82 3.69 -16.05
N MET A 162 7.08 2.98 -15.18
CA MET A 162 6.41 1.72 -15.56
C MET A 162 5.22 1.90 -16.50
N LYS A 163 4.58 3.08 -16.52
CA LYS A 163 3.33 3.33 -17.27
C LYS A 163 3.38 2.91 -18.75
N PRO A 164 4.45 3.18 -19.54
CA PRO A 164 4.54 2.75 -20.95
C PRO A 164 4.62 1.23 -21.14
N PHE A 165 4.90 0.49 -20.08
CA PHE A 165 5.05 -0.96 -20.07
C PHE A 165 3.86 -1.69 -19.47
N MET A 166 2.84 -0.96 -19.07
CA MET A 166 1.61 -1.54 -18.49
C MET A 166 0.46 -1.46 -19.50
N PRO A 167 -0.47 -2.42 -19.47
CA PRO A 167 -1.70 -2.28 -20.24
C PRO A 167 -2.48 -1.03 -19.79
N PRO A 168 -3.31 -0.44 -20.67
CA PRO A 168 -4.14 0.68 -20.29
C PRO A 168 -4.95 0.38 -19.03
N PRO A 169 -5.01 1.33 -18.07
CA PRO A 169 -5.80 1.14 -16.87
C PRO A 169 -7.29 1.05 -17.21
N PRO A 170 -8.09 0.35 -16.39
CA PRO A 170 -9.53 0.30 -16.58
C PRO A 170 -10.17 1.69 -16.44
N PRO A 171 -11.36 1.92 -17.04
CA PRO A 171 -12.05 3.20 -16.92
C PRO A 171 -12.26 3.61 -15.45
N GLY A 172 -11.92 4.85 -15.12
CA GLY A 172 -12.04 5.41 -13.77
C GLY A 172 -10.94 5.04 -12.80
N ALA A 173 -9.99 4.18 -13.18
CA ALA A 173 -8.83 3.91 -12.35
C ALA A 173 -7.92 5.13 -12.23
N GLN A 174 -7.41 5.35 -11.04
CA GLN A 174 -6.53 6.47 -10.72
C GLN A 174 -5.13 5.97 -10.33
N PRO A 175 -4.07 6.77 -10.57
CA PRO A 175 -2.72 6.41 -10.22
C PRO A 175 -2.54 6.22 -8.70
N PRO A 176 -1.99 5.08 -8.24
CA PRO A 176 -1.83 4.79 -6.81
C PRO A 176 -1.19 5.91 -5.98
N PRO A 177 -0.10 6.60 -6.42
CA PRO A 177 0.53 7.62 -5.59
C PRO A 177 -0.32 8.87 -5.31
N LEU A 178 -1.47 9.05 -5.98
CA LEU A 178 -2.38 10.15 -5.66
C LEU A 178 -2.91 10.09 -4.22
N TRP A 179 -2.96 8.91 -3.59
CA TRP A 179 -3.27 8.79 -2.16
C TRP A 179 -2.24 9.48 -1.24
N GLY A 180 -1.05 9.79 -1.73
CA GLY A 180 -0.03 10.62 -1.06
C GLY A 180 -0.13 12.10 -1.39
N SER A 181 -1.21 12.57 -2.01
CA SER A 181 -1.50 13.97 -2.29
C SER A 181 -2.58 14.50 -1.33
N GLU A 182 -2.28 15.58 -0.62
CA GLU A 182 -3.20 16.22 0.30
C GLU A 182 -4.49 16.69 -0.41
N ASP A 183 -4.33 17.33 -1.57
CA ASP A 183 -5.47 17.83 -2.37
C ASP A 183 -6.38 16.67 -2.79
N HIS A 184 -5.79 15.56 -3.24
CA HIS A 184 -6.56 14.39 -3.64
C HIS A 184 -7.30 13.74 -2.46
N LEU A 185 -6.70 13.68 -1.26
CA LEU A 185 -7.40 13.22 -0.06
C LEU A 185 -8.57 14.14 0.30
N GLN A 186 -8.38 15.46 0.21
CA GLN A 186 -9.46 16.42 0.45
C GLN A 186 -10.63 16.22 -0.53
N GLU A 187 -10.35 15.98 -1.81
CA GLU A 187 -11.36 15.66 -2.82
C GLU A 187 -12.09 14.35 -2.53
N LEU A 188 -11.36 13.26 -2.26
CA LEU A 188 -11.93 11.92 -2.02
C LEU A 188 -12.85 11.91 -0.81
N PHE A 189 -12.44 12.51 0.29
CA PHE A 189 -13.19 12.46 1.53
C PHE A 189 -14.26 13.56 1.64
N GLY A 190 -14.15 14.63 0.85
CA GLY A 190 -15.22 15.62 0.65
C GLY A 190 -15.78 16.25 1.94
N GLY A 191 -14.94 16.48 2.95
CA GLY A 191 -15.37 17.01 4.25
C GLY A 191 -16.04 16.00 5.18
N ARG A 192 -16.14 14.72 4.79
CA ARG A 192 -16.59 13.60 5.65
C ARG A 192 -15.55 13.19 6.69
N VAL A 193 -14.30 13.58 6.46
CA VAL A 193 -13.19 13.39 7.38
C VAL A 193 -12.51 14.74 7.59
N GLU A 194 -12.28 15.08 8.85
CA GLU A 194 -11.50 16.25 9.25
C GLU A 194 -10.08 15.81 9.51
N PHE A 195 -9.19 16.03 8.53
CA PHE A 195 -7.78 15.73 8.69
C PHE A 195 -7.12 16.76 9.61
N HIS A 196 -6.52 16.26 10.69
CA HIS A 196 -5.77 17.06 11.66
C HIS A 196 -4.25 16.79 11.60
N THR A 197 -3.84 15.74 10.90
CA THR A 197 -2.44 15.41 10.59
C THR A 197 -2.33 15.17 9.10
N LEU A 198 -1.45 15.93 8.44
CA LEU A 198 -1.03 15.75 7.06
C LEU A 198 0.49 16.02 7.05
N GLU A 199 1.26 14.97 7.28
CA GLU A 199 2.72 15.07 7.48
C GLU A 199 3.45 14.27 6.41
N ARG A 200 4.35 14.93 5.69
CA ARG A 200 5.30 14.25 4.80
C ARG A 200 6.50 13.81 5.60
N ASP A 201 6.93 12.59 5.36
CA ASP A 201 8.09 11.99 6.00
C ASP A 201 8.83 11.10 4.98
N VAL A 202 10.00 10.59 5.34
CA VAL A 202 10.87 9.85 4.44
C VAL A 202 11.26 8.52 5.06
N LEU A 203 11.07 7.44 4.30
CA LEU A 203 11.67 6.15 4.61
C LEU A 203 13.04 6.08 3.91
N GLU A 204 14.10 6.10 4.69
CA GLU A 204 15.45 5.90 4.20
C GLU A 204 15.74 4.41 3.99
N ILE A 205 16.17 4.01 2.79
CA ILE A 205 16.53 2.64 2.44
C ILE A 205 18.02 2.58 2.16
N THR A 206 18.74 1.82 2.97
CA THR A 206 20.20 1.61 2.90
C THR A 206 20.57 0.13 2.78
N ALA A 207 19.61 -0.73 2.44
CA ALA A 207 19.78 -2.18 2.41
C ALA A 207 20.60 -2.69 1.21
N PHE A 208 20.95 -1.81 0.27
CA PHE A 208 21.57 -2.20 -1.00
C PHE A 208 22.96 -1.55 -1.17
N PRO A 209 23.98 -2.32 -1.64
CA PRO A 209 25.30 -1.74 -1.90
C PRO A 209 25.30 -0.82 -3.12
N GLU A 210 24.60 -1.19 -4.19
CA GLU A 210 24.57 -0.44 -5.45
C GLU A 210 23.12 -0.08 -5.87
N PRO A 211 22.93 1.02 -6.63
CA PRO A 211 21.62 1.40 -7.12
C PRO A 211 20.93 0.30 -7.94
N ARG A 212 21.68 -0.43 -8.71
CA ARG A 212 21.20 -1.54 -9.52
C ARG A 212 20.62 -2.68 -8.66
N ASP A 213 21.22 -2.96 -7.49
CA ASP A 213 20.73 -4.03 -6.61
C ASP A 213 19.32 -3.75 -6.11
N TYR A 214 19.01 -2.47 -5.86
CA TYR A 214 17.65 -2.05 -5.57
C TYR A 214 16.69 -2.30 -6.75
N GLY A 215 17.12 -1.98 -7.98
CA GLY A 215 16.33 -2.25 -9.19
C GLY A 215 16.06 -3.76 -9.39
N GLU A 216 17.10 -4.59 -9.22
CA GLU A 216 16.98 -6.05 -9.29
C GLU A 216 16.02 -6.59 -8.20
N HIS A 217 16.12 -6.06 -6.98
CA HIS A 217 15.20 -6.43 -5.90
C HIS A 217 13.72 -6.13 -6.27
N PHE A 218 13.44 -4.99 -6.89
CA PHE A 218 12.10 -4.64 -7.34
C PHE A 218 11.63 -5.53 -8.50
N LYS A 219 12.50 -5.88 -9.43
CA LYS A 219 12.18 -6.83 -10.51
C LYS A 219 11.89 -8.24 -10.00
N ALA A 220 12.51 -8.64 -8.90
CA ALA A 220 12.36 -9.98 -8.33
C ALA A 220 11.13 -10.10 -7.39
N HIS A 221 10.81 -9.05 -6.63
CA HIS A 221 9.89 -9.17 -5.49
C HIS A 221 8.66 -8.26 -5.56
N TYR A 222 8.68 -7.16 -6.31
CA TYR A 222 7.58 -6.22 -6.37
C TYR A 222 6.60 -6.54 -7.51
N GLY A 223 5.41 -7.02 -7.17
CA GLY A 223 4.40 -7.45 -8.14
C GLY A 223 4.15 -6.50 -9.31
N PRO A 224 3.97 -5.19 -9.10
CA PRO A 224 3.83 -4.23 -10.20
C PRO A 224 5.03 -4.17 -11.15
N SER A 225 6.28 -4.24 -10.65
CA SER A 225 7.48 -4.26 -11.50
C SER A 225 7.60 -5.56 -12.28
N ILE A 226 7.29 -6.70 -11.64
CA ILE A 226 7.25 -8.02 -12.29
C ILE A 226 6.25 -7.99 -13.43
N ALA A 227 5.04 -7.49 -13.20
CA ALA A 227 3.98 -7.41 -14.20
C ALA A 227 4.35 -6.48 -15.38
N ALA A 228 4.93 -5.31 -15.10
CA ALA A 228 5.37 -4.35 -16.10
C ALA A 228 6.48 -4.93 -16.98
N ARG A 229 7.50 -5.54 -16.35
CA ARG A 229 8.62 -6.17 -17.08
C ARG A 229 8.17 -7.34 -17.93
N ALA A 230 7.28 -8.21 -17.41
CA ALA A 230 6.72 -9.32 -18.17
C ALA A 230 5.88 -8.84 -19.38
N ASN A 231 5.20 -7.70 -19.27
CA ASN A 231 4.51 -7.09 -20.41
C ASN A 231 5.51 -6.53 -21.42
N ALA A 232 6.54 -5.82 -20.97
CA ALA A 232 7.61 -5.33 -21.82
C ALA A 232 8.32 -6.48 -22.59
N GLU A 233 8.56 -7.60 -21.93
CA GLU A 233 9.15 -8.80 -22.56
C GLU A 233 8.27 -9.36 -23.70
N ARG A 234 6.95 -9.45 -23.48
CA ARG A 234 5.99 -9.88 -24.52
C ARG A 234 5.97 -8.94 -25.74
N GLU A 235 6.29 -7.67 -25.54
CA GLU A 235 6.37 -6.64 -26.58
C GLU A 235 7.79 -6.51 -27.18
N GLY A 236 8.78 -7.31 -26.72
CA GLY A 236 10.18 -7.20 -27.16
C GLY A 236 10.92 -5.98 -26.61
N ARG A 237 10.47 -5.41 -25.50
CA ARG A 237 10.95 -4.17 -24.87
C ARG A 237 11.55 -4.38 -23.47
N ALA A 238 11.95 -5.62 -23.12
CA ALA A 238 12.48 -5.91 -21.80
C ALA A 238 13.76 -5.08 -21.49
N ASP A 239 14.67 -4.96 -22.46
CA ASP A 239 15.89 -4.16 -22.29
C ASP A 239 15.60 -2.66 -22.10
N GLU A 240 14.52 -2.15 -22.72
CA GLU A 240 14.08 -0.77 -22.54
C GLU A 240 13.57 -0.54 -21.11
N PHE A 241 12.78 -1.49 -20.58
CA PHE A 241 12.33 -1.47 -19.19
C PHE A 241 13.51 -1.52 -18.21
N ASP A 242 14.42 -2.47 -18.40
CA ASP A 242 15.58 -2.66 -17.52
C ASP A 242 16.47 -1.40 -17.53
N THR A 243 16.74 -0.82 -18.69
CA THR A 243 17.50 0.44 -18.83
C THR A 243 16.81 1.61 -18.13
N ALA A 244 15.48 1.73 -18.28
CA ALA A 244 14.70 2.81 -17.64
C ALA A 244 14.68 2.68 -16.12
N LEU A 245 14.62 1.45 -15.60
CA LEU A 245 14.67 1.20 -14.16
C LEU A 245 16.06 1.49 -13.58
N ASP A 246 17.14 1.06 -14.25
CA ASP A 246 18.51 1.36 -13.83
C ASP A 246 18.74 2.88 -13.79
N ALA A 247 18.33 3.61 -14.83
CA ALA A 247 18.41 5.08 -14.88
C ALA A 247 17.61 5.75 -13.74
N LEU A 248 16.43 5.24 -13.41
CA LEU A 248 15.64 5.71 -12.26
C LEU A 248 16.39 5.49 -10.94
N CYS A 249 16.98 4.32 -10.76
CA CYS A 249 17.74 4.01 -9.55
C CYS A 249 18.95 4.92 -9.39
N ASP A 250 19.69 5.19 -10.48
CA ASP A 250 20.82 6.11 -10.48
C ASP A 250 20.39 7.56 -10.15
N GLU A 251 19.31 8.04 -10.76
CA GLU A 251 18.76 9.39 -10.54
C GLU A 251 18.35 9.61 -9.07
N TRP A 252 17.73 8.59 -8.46
CA TRP A 252 17.20 8.70 -7.09
C TRP A 252 18.17 8.24 -6.01
N ASN A 253 19.34 7.70 -6.35
CA ASN A 253 20.36 7.38 -5.37
C ASN A 253 20.88 8.64 -4.68
N ARG A 254 20.89 8.61 -3.35
CA ARG A 254 21.45 9.65 -2.46
C ARG A 254 22.67 9.16 -1.69
N GLY A 255 23.07 7.89 -1.94
CA GLY A 255 24.23 7.26 -1.32
C GLY A 255 25.52 7.48 -2.12
N THR A 256 26.52 6.70 -1.76
CA THR A 256 27.84 6.69 -2.39
C THR A 256 28.12 5.31 -3.00
N GLU A 257 29.22 5.17 -3.71
CA GLU A 257 29.70 3.86 -4.21
C GLU A 257 29.82 2.85 -3.06
N GLY A 258 29.26 1.66 -3.25
CA GLY A 258 29.20 0.60 -2.24
C GLY A 258 28.17 0.80 -1.13
N ALA A 259 27.42 1.90 -1.12
CA ALA A 259 26.43 2.23 -0.10
C ALA A 259 25.28 3.07 -0.70
N ALA A 260 24.46 2.44 -1.53
CA ALA A 260 23.31 3.11 -2.11
C ALA A 260 22.26 3.51 -1.03
N ARG A 261 21.63 4.68 -1.20
CA ARG A 261 20.58 5.18 -0.33
C ARG A 261 19.43 5.74 -1.15
N PHE A 262 18.22 5.35 -0.78
CA PHE A 262 16.99 5.85 -1.41
C PHE A 262 16.07 6.45 -0.36
N ASP A 263 15.69 7.68 -0.58
CA ASP A 263 14.75 8.42 0.25
C ASP A 263 13.35 8.28 -0.38
N LYS A 264 12.46 7.50 0.27
CA LYS A 264 11.08 7.31 -0.19
C LYS A 264 10.14 8.18 0.60
N GLU A 265 9.68 9.26 -0.03
CA GLU A 265 8.70 10.17 0.57
C GLU A 265 7.31 9.53 0.65
N TYR A 266 6.67 9.69 1.79
CA TYR A 266 5.29 9.31 2.04
C TYR A 266 4.53 10.39 2.80
N LEU A 267 3.20 10.37 2.67
CA LEU A 267 2.28 11.19 3.44
C LEU A 267 1.63 10.33 4.53
N VAL A 268 1.66 10.81 5.77
CA VAL A 268 0.82 10.33 6.87
C VAL A 268 -0.37 11.27 6.99
N ALA A 269 -1.57 10.74 6.82
CA ALA A 269 -2.82 11.48 6.93
C ALA A 269 -3.69 10.86 8.02
N VAL A 270 -4.00 11.62 9.06
CA VAL A 270 -4.89 11.18 10.14
C VAL A 270 -6.01 12.17 10.30
N GLY A 271 -7.23 11.68 10.37
CA GLY A 271 -8.41 12.51 10.51
C GLY A 271 -9.54 11.82 11.26
N THR A 272 -10.49 12.62 11.69
CA THR A 272 -11.70 12.17 12.39
C THR A 272 -12.88 12.11 11.42
N ARG A 273 -13.60 10.98 11.38
CA ARG A 273 -14.87 10.88 10.65
C ARG A 273 -15.91 11.80 11.29
N ARG A 274 -16.52 12.67 10.48
CA ARG A 274 -17.64 13.52 10.87
C ARG A 274 -18.98 12.77 10.89
#